data_d1f408fb27e699ce57093f6a5d372d9b
#
_entry.id   d1f408fb27e699ce57093f6a5d372d9b
#
_cell.length_a   1.000
_cell.length_b   1.000
_cell.length_c   1.000
_cell.angle_alpha   90.00
_cell.angle_beta   90.00
_cell.angle_gamma   90.00
#
_symmetry.space_group_name_H-M   'P 1'
#
loop_
_entity.id
_entity.type
_entity.pdbx_description
1 polymer ?
#
loop_
_entity_poly.entity_id
_entity_poly.type
_entity_poly.pdbx_seq_one_letter_code
_entity_poly.pdbx_strand_id
1 'polypeptide(L)'
;MAMSAYFTPGQYSAVHTHPGPEAWWVLEGEQCLQTTRTTIRARAGQGAIVAEGDTMRMVGTGTGPRRALVLILHDADKPGGFTIEDGPALKSCR
;
A
#
# COMPACT_ATOMS: atom_id res chain seq x y z
N MET A 1 -10.08 -8.95 5.21
CA MET A 1 -9.56 -9.62 4.02
C MET A 1 -8.04 -9.70 4.09
N ALA A 2 -7.49 -10.84 3.80
CA ALA A 2 -6.03 -11.04 3.75
C ALA A 2 -5.66 -11.56 2.37
N MET A 3 -4.53 -11.10 1.82
CA MET A 3 -4.06 -11.51 0.51
C MET A 3 -2.53 -11.44 0.41
N SER A 4 -1.98 -12.16 -0.56
CA SER A 4 -0.59 -12.02 -0.97
C SER A 4 -0.54 -11.08 -2.17
N ALA A 5 0.39 -10.13 -2.15
CA ALA A 5 0.55 -9.16 -3.23
C ALA A 5 1.98 -9.21 -3.79
N TYR A 6 2.10 -9.20 -5.10
CA TYR A 6 3.38 -9.30 -5.82
C TYR A 6 3.53 -8.14 -6.80
N PHE A 7 4.66 -7.43 -6.71
CA PHE A 7 5.00 -6.36 -7.65
C PHE A 7 6.36 -6.62 -8.28
N THR A 8 6.45 -6.39 -9.58
CA THR A 8 7.74 -6.27 -10.27
C THR A 8 8.38 -4.91 -9.92
N PRO A 9 9.70 -4.74 -10.13
CA PRO A 9 10.34 -3.46 -9.85
C PRO A 9 9.64 -2.30 -10.58
N GLY A 10 9.33 -1.23 -9.84
CA GLY A 10 8.67 -0.04 -10.36
C GLY A 10 7.15 -0.15 -10.52
N GLN A 11 6.57 -1.33 -10.35
CA GLN A 11 5.12 -1.50 -10.40
C GLN A 11 4.47 -0.82 -9.19
N TYR A 12 3.29 -0.24 -9.39
CA TYR A 12 2.57 0.46 -8.32
C TYR A 12 1.07 0.14 -8.39
N SER A 13 0.41 0.28 -7.24
CA SER A 13 -1.04 0.16 -7.16
C SER A 13 -1.72 1.44 -7.66
N ALA A 14 -3.03 1.38 -7.90
CA ALA A 14 -3.82 2.59 -8.14
C ALA A 14 -3.82 3.47 -6.88
N VAL A 15 -4.03 4.76 -7.07
CA VAL A 15 -4.26 5.68 -5.95
C VAL A 15 -5.66 5.39 -5.41
N HIS A 16 -5.75 5.04 -4.13
CA HIS A 16 -7.02 4.58 -3.55
C HIS A 16 -7.09 4.81 -2.04
N THR A 17 -8.28 4.61 -1.49
CA THR A 17 -8.53 4.61 -0.05
C THR A 17 -9.17 3.29 0.35
N HIS A 18 -9.14 2.99 1.66
CA HIS A 18 -9.84 1.85 2.25
C HIS A 18 -10.79 2.31 3.35
N PRO A 19 -11.96 1.65 3.52
CA PRO A 19 -12.91 1.99 4.58
C PRO A 19 -12.51 1.47 5.97
N GLY A 20 -11.31 0.90 6.10
CA GLY A 20 -10.71 0.44 7.34
C GLY A 20 -9.21 0.48 7.23
N PRO A 21 -8.49 0.21 8.33
CA PRO A 21 -7.02 0.20 8.27
C PRO A 21 -6.49 -0.96 7.43
N GLU A 22 -5.33 -0.77 6.83
CA GLU A 22 -4.63 -1.76 6.02
C GLU A 22 -3.22 -1.96 6.57
N ALA A 23 -2.85 -3.21 6.79
CA ALA A 23 -1.51 -3.58 7.26
C ALA A 23 -0.78 -4.35 6.16
N TRP A 24 0.50 -4.02 5.98
CA TRP A 24 1.39 -4.67 5.02
C TRP A 24 2.58 -5.26 5.75
N TRP A 25 2.97 -6.48 5.37
CA TRP A 25 4.18 -7.12 5.87
C TRP A 25 4.99 -7.63 4.67
N VAL A 26 6.19 -7.10 4.50
CA VAL A 26 7.04 -7.44 3.35
C VAL A 26 7.74 -8.76 3.59
N LEU A 27 7.57 -9.69 2.66
CA LEU A 27 8.22 -11.01 2.68
C LEU A 27 9.48 -11.02 1.83
N GLU A 28 9.51 -10.24 0.74
CA GLU A 28 10.62 -10.22 -0.22
C GLU A 28 10.68 -8.85 -0.88
N GLY A 29 11.88 -8.34 -1.09
CA GLY A 29 12.10 -7.08 -1.78
C GLY A 29 11.85 -5.86 -0.90
N GLU A 30 11.47 -4.77 -1.52
CA GLU A 30 11.28 -3.47 -0.87
C GLU A 30 10.06 -2.77 -1.46
N GLN A 31 9.36 -2.03 -0.64
CA GLN A 31 8.23 -1.21 -1.05
C GLN A 31 8.30 0.18 -0.45
N CYS A 32 7.60 1.12 -1.08
CA CYS A 32 7.36 2.45 -0.53
C CYS A 32 5.86 2.72 -0.54
N LEU A 33 5.30 2.97 0.62
CA LEU A 33 3.93 3.43 0.78
C LEU A 33 3.92 4.94 0.66
N GLN A 34 3.16 5.46 -0.30
CA GLN A 34 3.00 6.90 -0.51
C GLN A 34 1.62 7.31 -0.02
N THR A 35 1.56 8.31 0.85
CA THR A 35 0.30 8.94 1.27
C THR A 35 0.38 10.44 1.03
N THR A 36 -0.70 11.16 1.32
CA THR A 36 -0.70 12.62 1.21
C THR A 36 0.16 13.29 2.28
N ARG A 37 0.49 12.57 3.35
CA ARG A 37 1.22 13.10 4.51
C ARG A 37 2.67 12.65 4.58
N THR A 38 2.95 11.42 4.16
CA THR A 38 4.27 10.82 4.37
C THR A 38 4.53 9.69 3.39
N THR A 39 5.76 9.18 3.43
CA THR A 39 6.14 7.92 2.78
C THR A 39 6.69 6.97 3.84
N ILE A 40 6.43 5.67 3.65
CA ILE A 40 6.96 4.63 4.53
C ILE A 40 7.64 3.57 3.67
N ARG A 41 8.95 3.44 3.81
CA ARG A 41 9.72 2.38 3.15
C ARG A 41 9.75 1.15 4.06
N ALA A 42 9.62 -0.02 3.45
CA ALA A 42 9.70 -1.29 4.16
C ALA A 42 10.42 -2.32 3.30
N ARG A 43 11.29 -3.09 3.93
CA ARG A 43 12.01 -4.22 3.34
C ARG A 43 11.49 -5.53 3.92
N ALA A 44 11.97 -6.66 3.41
CA ALA A 44 11.64 -7.97 3.96
C ALA A 44 11.80 -7.99 5.49
N GLY A 45 10.78 -8.46 6.19
CA GLY A 45 10.74 -8.48 7.64
C GLY A 45 10.20 -7.21 8.29
N GLN A 46 9.78 -6.22 7.50
CA GLN A 46 9.23 -4.95 7.99
C GLN A 46 7.80 -4.78 7.47
N GLY A 47 7.03 -3.95 8.16
CA GLY A 47 5.65 -3.67 7.80
C GLY A 47 5.31 -2.20 7.80
N ALA A 48 4.10 -1.90 7.34
CA ALA A 48 3.54 -0.55 7.35
C ALA A 48 2.03 -0.66 7.58
N ILE A 49 1.46 0.38 8.18
CA ILE A 49 0.03 0.47 8.42
C ILE A 49 -0.50 1.75 7.78
N VAL A 50 -1.60 1.62 7.05
CA VAL A 50 -2.33 2.75 6.46
C VAL A 50 -3.59 2.95 7.28
N ALA A 51 -3.81 4.17 7.76
CA ALA A 51 -5.01 4.50 8.51
C ALA A 51 -6.25 4.48 7.60
N GLU A 52 -7.41 4.23 8.22
CA GLU A 52 -8.70 4.30 7.54
C GLU A 52 -8.85 5.64 6.82
N GLY A 53 -9.29 5.58 5.56
CA GLY A 53 -9.57 6.78 4.77
C GLY A 53 -8.37 7.49 4.16
N ASP A 54 -7.14 7.10 4.50
CA ASP A 54 -5.96 7.70 3.89
C ASP A 54 -5.89 7.36 2.40
N THR A 55 -5.65 8.39 1.59
CA THR A 55 -5.33 8.21 0.17
C THR A 55 -3.90 7.69 0.06
N MET A 56 -3.72 6.59 -0.67
CA MET A 56 -2.44 5.91 -0.72
C MET A 56 -2.16 5.28 -2.07
N ARG A 57 -0.87 5.04 -2.32
CA ARG A 57 -0.39 4.19 -3.41
C ARG A 57 0.83 3.43 -2.92
N MET A 58 0.90 2.14 -3.27
CA MET A 58 2.06 1.30 -2.97
C MET A 58 2.93 1.17 -4.21
N VAL A 59 4.23 1.30 -4.05
CA VAL A 59 5.21 1.16 -5.13
C VAL A 59 6.22 0.09 -4.74
N GLY A 60 6.50 -0.84 -5.65
CA GLY A 60 7.63 -1.76 -5.51
C GLY A 60 8.92 -1.00 -5.83
N THR A 61 9.82 -0.89 -4.86
CA THR A 61 11.13 -0.24 -5.01
C THR A 61 12.23 -1.30 -5.03
N GLY A 62 13.47 -0.88 -5.17
CA GLY A 62 14.59 -1.82 -5.28
C GLY A 62 14.73 -2.40 -6.67
N THR A 63 15.60 -3.41 -6.82
CA THR A 63 15.97 -4.00 -8.10
C THR A 63 15.31 -5.36 -8.38
N GLY A 64 14.70 -5.96 -7.37
CA GLY A 64 14.02 -7.25 -7.48
C GLY A 64 12.52 -7.15 -7.23
N PRO A 65 11.80 -8.28 -7.33
CA PRO A 65 10.37 -8.31 -7.07
C PRO A 65 10.05 -8.05 -5.60
N ARG A 66 8.87 -7.52 -5.34
CA ARG A 66 8.35 -7.32 -4.00
C ARG A 66 7.16 -8.25 -3.77
N ARG A 67 7.19 -8.99 -2.66
CA ARG A 67 6.08 -9.81 -2.20
C ARG A 67 5.72 -9.41 -0.78
N ALA A 68 4.44 -9.23 -0.51
CA ALA A 68 3.95 -8.82 0.80
C ALA A 68 2.64 -9.53 1.15
N LEU A 69 2.40 -9.67 2.45
CA LEU A 69 1.08 -10.01 2.97
C LEU A 69 0.34 -8.72 3.26
N VAL A 70 -0.95 -8.71 2.94
CA VAL A 70 -1.82 -7.53 3.12
C VAL A 70 -3.03 -7.96 3.92
N LEU A 71 -3.36 -7.20 4.97
CA LEU A 71 -4.56 -7.38 5.75
C LEU A 71 -5.35 -6.08 5.74
N ILE A 72 -6.59 -6.14 5.24
CA ILE A 72 -7.52 -5.01 5.21
C ILE A 72 -8.68 -5.33 6.14
N LEU A 73 -8.95 -4.43 7.08
CA LEU A 73 -10.08 -4.52 8.00
C LEU A 73 -11.16 -3.55 7.55
N HIS A 74 -12.35 -4.05 7.29
CA HIS A 74 -13.49 -3.20 6.90
C HIS A 74 -14.80 -3.89 7.27
N ASP A 75 -15.89 -3.11 7.31
CA ASP A 75 -17.23 -3.66 7.51
C ASP A 75 -17.61 -4.55 6.33
N ALA A 76 -18.29 -5.65 6.60
CA ALA A 76 -18.65 -6.64 5.58
C ALA A 76 -19.56 -6.08 4.48
N ASP A 77 -20.34 -5.04 4.79
CA ASP A 77 -21.27 -4.40 3.86
C ASP A 77 -20.66 -3.20 3.09
N LYS A 78 -19.34 -2.94 3.28
CA LYS A 78 -18.63 -1.87 2.59
C LYS A 78 -17.64 -2.44 1.60
N PRO A 79 -17.39 -1.73 0.47
CA PRO A 79 -16.34 -2.16 -0.46
C PRO A 79 -14.96 -2.10 0.21
N GLY A 80 -14.04 -2.95 -0.25
CA GLY A 80 -12.68 -3.04 0.29
C GLY A 80 -11.77 -1.87 -0.05
N GLY A 81 -12.17 -0.99 -0.98
CA GLY A 81 -11.41 0.19 -1.35
C GLY A 81 -12.06 0.99 -2.47
N PHE A 82 -11.55 2.20 -2.68
CA PHE A 82 -12.04 3.12 -3.70
C PHE A 82 -10.86 3.67 -4.48
N THR A 83 -10.94 3.65 -5.81
CA THR A 83 -9.96 4.33 -6.67
C THR A 83 -10.27 5.82 -6.71
N ILE A 84 -9.23 6.65 -6.60
CA ILE A 84 -9.34 8.11 -6.65
C ILE A 84 -8.59 8.61 -7.87
N GLU A 85 -9.33 9.21 -8.83
CA GLU A 85 -8.74 9.72 -10.06
C GLU A 85 -8.12 11.11 -9.87
N ASP A 86 -8.77 11.99 -9.14
CA ASP A 86 -8.37 13.38 -8.90
C ASP A 86 -8.17 13.66 -7.42
N GLY A 87 -7.41 12.82 -6.76
CA GLY A 87 -7.12 12.97 -5.33
C GLY A 87 -5.99 13.97 -5.08
N PRO A 88 -5.74 14.28 -3.79
CA PRO A 88 -4.59 15.12 -3.41
C PRO A 88 -3.27 14.46 -3.82
N ALA A 89 -2.25 15.30 -4.03
CA ALA A 89 -0.93 14.81 -4.41
C ALA A 89 -0.32 13.94 -3.31
N LEU A 90 0.25 12.82 -3.69
CA LEU A 90 0.96 11.93 -2.78
C LEU A 90 2.40 12.37 -2.60
N LYS A 91 2.97 12.06 -1.43
CA LYS A 91 4.40 12.26 -1.20
C LYS A 91 5.20 11.29 -2.08
N SER A 92 6.34 11.75 -2.57
CA SER A 92 7.23 10.94 -3.40
C SER A 92 8.12 10.04 -2.55
N CYS A 93 8.44 8.86 -3.07
CA CYS A 93 9.41 7.94 -2.45
C CYS A 93 10.87 8.35 -2.71
N ARG A 94 11.09 9.41 -3.40
CA ARG A 94 12.44 9.91 -3.75
C ARG A 94 12.95 10.91 -2.73
#